data_a90b36bcd0196786a91700b60d3853b7
#
_entry.id   a90b36bcd0196786a91700b60d3853b7
#
_cell.length_a   1.000
_cell.length_b   1.000
_cell.length_c   1.000
_cell.angle_alpha   90.00
_cell.angle_beta   90.00
_cell.angle_gamma   90.00
#
_symmetry.space_group_name_H-M   'P 1'
#
loop_
_entity.id
_entity.type
_entity.pdbx_description
1 polymer ?
#
loop_
_entity_poly.entity_id
_entity_poly.type
_entity_poly.pdbx_seq_one_letter_code
_entity_poly.pdbx_strand_id
1 'polypeptide(L)'
;MPSTTPPSGDGSASLWLSKLSPHDKPWDKHRASADILSRLYHQIGYDRYSERTRGCSKWLEFALKTADRGEMTLKLFMAHFCRVRLCPVCQWRKSLMWRARFLRVMPAVLAAHPSARYLFLTLTIRNCPVKELRETIKLLNASWKRLVNRKDFPAIGFVRALEVTRNPETGEAHPHFHCLLMVRPSYFSTGYITKVEWAELWQSCLKVNYSVSVDIKVVKARKELKAKGADGLVQAICETLKYSVKESDLIADIGWLEEVTKQLHKVRSIAVGGIFKDYLSEDDPEDLIHGDIDPDESLENAPKLIFDWSTIIKRYGKRSEP
;
A
#
# COMPACT_ATOMS: atom_id res chain seq x y z
N MET A 1 -55.86 -27.13 -2.34
CA MET A 1 -54.42 -27.09 -2.48
C MET A 1 -54.08 -25.88 -3.37
N PRO A 2 -53.50 -24.81 -2.88
CA PRO A 2 -53.05 -23.71 -3.72
C PRO A 2 -51.63 -23.97 -4.21
N SER A 3 -51.48 -23.93 -5.51
CA SER A 3 -50.23 -24.00 -6.25
C SER A 3 -49.37 -22.76 -5.96
N THR A 4 -48.25 -22.92 -5.31
CA THR A 4 -47.24 -21.90 -5.14
C THR A 4 -46.30 -21.98 -6.32
N THR A 5 -46.51 -21.13 -7.33
CA THR A 5 -45.54 -20.86 -8.36
C THR A 5 -44.40 -20.02 -7.74
N PRO A 6 -43.11 -20.39 -7.90
CA PRO A 6 -42.03 -19.55 -7.44
C PRO A 6 -41.94 -18.29 -8.33
N PRO A 7 -41.51 -17.12 -7.79
CA PRO A 7 -41.41 -15.94 -8.59
C PRO A 7 -40.35 -16.15 -9.68
N SER A 8 -40.74 -15.88 -10.91
CA SER A 8 -39.89 -15.82 -12.08
C SER A 8 -38.77 -14.80 -11.83
N GLY A 9 -37.56 -15.31 -11.63
CA GLY A 9 -36.35 -14.48 -11.55
C GLY A 9 -36.14 -13.78 -12.88
N ASP A 10 -36.37 -12.47 -12.89
CA ASP A 10 -36.04 -11.60 -14.00
C ASP A 10 -34.53 -11.63 -14.23
N GLY A 11 -34.14 -12.24 -15.36
CA GLY A 11 -32.75 -12.55 -15.73
C GLY A 11 -31.98 -11.35 -16.26
N SER A 12 -32.08 -10.20 -15.61
CA SER A 12 -31.13 -9.12 -15.79
C SER A 12 -29.80 -9.55 -15.12
N ALA A 13 -28.90 -10.15 -15.89
CA ALA A 13 -27.59 -10.53 -15.43
C ALA A 13 -26.87 -9.27 -14.95
N SER A 14 -26.85 -9.06 -13.62
CA SER A 14 -26.17 -7.93 -13.00
C SER A 14 -24.74 -7.86 -13.51
N LEU A 15 -24.39 -6.78 -14.22
CA LEU A 15 -23.04 -6.57 -14.72
C LEU A 15 -22.13 -6.19 -13.55
N TRP A 16 -21.27 -7.13 -13.14
CA TRP A 16 -20.32 -6.92 -12.07
C TRP A 16 -19.07 -6.21 -12.57
N LEU A 17 -18.58 -5.23 -11.81
CA LEU A 17 -17.31 -4.53 -12.11
C LEU A 17 -16.18 -5.51 -12.40
N SER A 18 -16.00 -6.52 -11.54
CA SER A 18 -14.94 -7.53 -11.67
C SER A 18 -15.06 -8.45 -12.90
N LYS A 19 -16.24 -8.46 -13.58
CA LYS A 19 -16.41 -9.12 -14.89
C LYS A 19 -16.08 -8.19 -16.03
N LEU A 20 -16.50 -6.92 -15.95
CA LEU A 20 -16.25 -5.91 -16.99
C LEU A 20 -14.79 -5.46 -17.00
N SER A 21 -14.17 -5.38 -15.83
CA SER A 21 -12.78 -5.01 -15.66
C SER A 21 -12.10 -5.97 -14.65
N PRO A 22 -11.44 -7.04 -15.13
CA PRO A 22 -10.75 -7.99 -14.26
C PRO A 22 -9.64 -7.35 -13.40
N HIS A 23 -9.06 -6.23 -13.86
CA HIS A 23 -8.07 -5.46 -13.09
C HIS A 23 -8.66 -4.79 -11.85
N ASP A 24 -9.97 -4.55 -11.84
CA ASP A 24 -10.69 -3.92 -10.75
C ASP A 24 -11.27 -4.94 -9.74
N LYS A 25 -11.04 -6.23 -9.93
CA LYS A 25 -11.41 -7.28 -8.96
C LYS A 25 -10.95 -7.01 -7.51
N PRO A 26 -9.78 -6.38 -7.26
CA PRO A 26 -9.35 -6.05 -5.90
C PRO A 26 -10.32 -5.15 -5.12
N TRP A 27 -11.14 -4.33 -5.80
CA TRP A 27 -12.16 -3.51 -5.14
C TRP A 27 -13.13 -4.33 -4.31
N ASP A 28 -13.62 -5.46 -4.84
CA ASP A 28 -14.57 -6.33 -4.14
C ASP A 28 -13.97 -6.83 -2.83
N LYS A 29 -12.71 -7.29 -2.85
CA LYS A 29 -12.00 -7.80 -1.68
C LYS A 29 -11.80 -6.72 -0.62
N HIS A 30 -11.21 -5.59 -0.99
CA HIS A 30 -10.90 -4.52 -0.03
C HIS A 30 -12.15 -3.90 0.56
N ARG A 31 -13.22 -3.80 -0.22
CA ARG A 31 -14.50 -3.28 0.25
C ARG A 31 -15.19 -4.26 1.22
N ALA A 32 -15.15 -5.56 0.94
CA ALA A 32 -15.66 -6.58 1.86
C ALA A 32 -14.94 -6.54 3.21
N SER A 33 -13.60 -6.40 3.19
CA SER A 33 -12.81 -6.25 4.42
C SER A 33 -13.14 -4.94 5.16
N ALA A 34 -13.45 -3.86 4.44
CA ALA A 34 -13.87 -2.59 5.05
C ALA A 34 -15.24 -2.70 5.75
N ASP A 35 -16.17 -3.51 5.24
CA ASP A 35 -17.44 -3.79 5.92
C ASP A 35 -17.23 -4.54 7.23
N ILE A 36 -16.31 -5.51 7.24
CA ILE A 36 -15.96 -6.24 8.48
C ILE A 36 -15.33 -5.25 9.47
N LEU A 37 -14.35 -4.47 9.04
CA LEU A 37 -13.67 -3.49 9.90
C LEU A 37 -14.66 -2.46 10.47
N SER A 38 -15.63 -2.00 9.68
CA SER A 38 -16.66 -1.08 10.15
C SER A 38 -17.46 -1.66 11.32
N ARG A 39 -17.86 -2.94 11.23
CA ARG A 39 -18.57 -3.63 12.33
C ARG A 39 -17.69 -3.78 13.57
N LEU A 40 -16.42 -4.14 13.40
CA LEU A 40 -15.48 -4.26 14.52
C LEU A 40 -15.26 -2.90 15.21
N TYR A 41 -15.14 -1.81 14.45
CA TYR A 41 -15.05 -0.46 15.03
C TYR A 41 -16.30 -0.08 15.83
N HIS A 42 -17.48 -0.45 15.37
CA HIS A 42 -18.71 -0.24 16.15
C HIS A 42 -18.69 -1.02 17.46
N GLN A 43 -18.28 -2.29 17.44
CA GLN A 43 -18.21 -3.14 18.64
C GLN A 43 -17.26 -2.61 19.73
N ILE A 44 -16.22 -1.87 19.35
CA ILE A 44 -15.27 -1.25 20.30
C ILE A 44 -15.57 0.21 20.60
N GLY A 45 -16.75 0.71 20.21
CA GLY A 45 -17.16 2.09 20.50
C GLY A 45 -16.50 3.16 19.64
N TYR A 46 -15.88 2.80 18.51
CA TYR A 46 -15.30 3.75 17.55
C TYR A 46 -16.31 4.13 16.47
N ASP A 47 -17.51 4.59 16.87
CA ASP A 47 -18.65 4.83 15.98
C ASP A 47 -18.32 5.74 14.80
N ARG A 48 -17.59 6.84 15.04
CA ARG A 48 -17.16 7.74 13.97
C ARG A 48 -16.28 7.03 12.92
N TYR A 49 -15.41 6.10 13.34
CA TYR A 49 -14.59 5.32 12.40
C TYR A 49 -15.43 4.27 11.69
N SER A 50 -16.37 3.66 12.40
CA SER A 50 -17.34 2.71 11.84
C SER A 50 -18.15 3.35 10.71
N GLU A 51 -18.80 4.49 10.96
CA GLU A 51 -19.62 5.19 9.97
C GLU A 51 -18.81 5.62 8.73
N ARG A 52 -17.65 6.24 8.96
CA ARG A 52 -16.76 6.63 7.86
C ARG A 52 -16.32 5.45 7.01
N THR A 53 -15.91 4.35 7.64
CA THR A 53 -15.46 3.13 6.93
C THR A 53 -16.61 2.46 6.19
N ARG A 54 -17.83 2.48 6.75
CA ARG A 54 -19.05 1.98 6.11
C ARG A 54 -19.38 2.75 4.83
N GLY A 55 -19.18 4.06 4.84
CA GLY A 55 -19.41 4.93 3.69
C GLY A 55 -18.27 4.92 2.64
N CYS A 56 -17.12 4.31 2.97
CA CYS A 56 -15.96 4.33 2.08
C CYS A 56 -16.23 3.56 0.81
N SER A 57 -16.06 4.20 -0.35
CA SER A 57 -16.28 3.59 -1.68
C SER A 57 -17.60 2.81 -1.79
N LYS A 58 -18.69 3.32 -1.19
CA LYS A 58 -20.00 2.68 -1.29
C LYS A 58 -20.49 2.61 -2.73
N TRP A 59 -20.05 3.51 -3.56
CA TRP A 59 -20.22 3.51 -5.01
C TRP A 59 -18.92 3.94 -5.68
N LEU A 60 -18.75 3.54 -6.93
CA LEU A 60 -17.61 3.85 -7.78
C LEU A 60 -18.14 4.34 -9.12
N GLU A 61 -17.55 5.40 -9.65
CA GLU A 61 -17.83 5.89 -11.00
C GLU A 61 -16.57 5.70 -11.85
N PHE A 62 -16.75 5.03 -12.98
CA PHE A 62 -15.69 4.77 -13.93
C PHE A 62 -16.01 5.44 -15.26
N ALA A 63 -15.03 6.12 -15.82
CA ALA A 63 -15.09 6.61 -17.20
C ALA A 63 -14.64 5.52 -18.17
N LEU A 64 -15.33 5.42 -19.30
CA LEU A 64 -14.93 4.56 -20.42
C LEU A 64 -13.88 5.28 -21.25
N LYS A 65 -12.71 4.68 -21.37
CA LYS A 65 -11.61 5.20 -22.18
C LYS A 65 -11.27 4.21 -23.28
N THR A 66 -11.15 4.71 -24.51
CA THR A 66 -10.59 3.93 -25.62
C THR A 66 -9.06 3.93 -25.50
N ALA A 67 -8.46 2.76 -25.36
CA ALA A 67 -7.02 2.60 -25.42
C ALA A 67 -6.49 2.73 -26.84
N ASP A 68 -5.16 2.92 -27.01
CA ASP A 68 -4.50 3.14 -28.30
C ASP A 68 -4.79 2.06 -29.37
N ARG A 69 -5.22 0.88 -28.96
CA ARG A 69 -5.59 -0.25 -29.84
C ARG A 69 -7.08 -0.40 -30.06
N GLY A 70 -7.90 0.59 -29.68
CA GLY A 70 -9.35 0.54 -29.80
C GLY A 70 -10.07 -0.28 -28.72
N GLU A 71 -9.33 -0.86 -27.77
CA GLU A 71 -9.92 -1.57 -26.62
C GLU A 71 -10.55 -0.59 -25.65
N MET A 72 -11.75 -0.88 -25.16
CA MET A 72 -12.41 -0.08 -24.12
C MET A 72 -11.89 -0.49 -22.75
N THR A 73 -11.43 0.48 -21.98
CA THR A 73 -10.97 0.29 -20.61
C THR A 73 -11.76 1.16 -19.63
N LEU A 74 -11.92 0.67 -18.42
CA LEU A 74 -12.53 1.42 -17.31
C LEU A 74 -11.44 2.13 -16.51
N LYS A 75 -11.59 3.45 -16.31
CA LYS A 75 -10.72 4.24 -15.46
C LYS A 75 -11.54 4.87 -14.33
N LEU A 76 -11.13 4.67 -13.09
CA LEU A 76 -11.82 5.26 -11.95
C LEU A 76 -11.86 6.78 -12.11
N PHE A 77 -13.08 7.33 -12.10
CA PHE A 77 -13.35 8.74 -12.26
C PHE A 77 -13.71 9.40 -10.91
N MET A 78 -14.59 8.74 -10.13
CA MET A 78 -15.01 9.26 -8.85
C MET A 78 -15.29 8.14 -7.83
N ALA A 79 -14.93 8.39 -6.57
CA ALA A 79 -15.27 7.56 -5.43
C ALA A 79 -15.14 8.38 -4.13
N HIS A 80 -15.91 8.04 -3.12
CA HIS A 80 -15.75 8.62 -1.79
C HIS A 80 -14.80 7.78 -0.94
N PHE A 81 -13.72 8.38 -0.43
CA PHE A 81 -12.75 7.73 0.46
C PHE A 81 -12.84 8.26 1.89
N CYS A 82 -12.98 7.35 2.85
CA CYS A 82 -13.13 7.71 4.26
C CYS A 82 -11.84 8.24 4.92
N ARG A 83 -10.66 7.94 4.35
CA ARG A 83 -9.33 8.30 4.89
C ARG A 83 -9.11 7.85 6.34
N VAL A 84 -9.85 6.85 6.81
CA VAL A 84 -9.53 6.17 8.06
C VAL A 84 -8.26 5.36 7.83
N ARG A 85 -7.26 5.56 8.70
CA ARG A 85 -5.90 5.04 8.51
C ARG A 85 -5.85 3.56 8.18
N LEU A 86 -6.61 2.73 8.90
CA LEU A 86 -6.60 1.29 8.75
C LEU A 86 -7.70 0.77 7.83
N CYS A 87 -8.47 1.66 7.18
CA CYS A 87 -9.46 1.23 6.19
C CYS A 87 -8.78 0.48 5.03
N PRO A 88 -9.17 -0.79 4.75
CA PRO A 88 -8.56 -1.60 3.71
C PRO A 88 -8.55 -0.93 2.34
N VAL A 89 -9.67 -0.31 1.95
CA VAL A 89 -9.77 0.42 0.67
C VAL A 89 -8.78 1.59 0.63
N CYS A 90 -8.75 2.43 1.68
CA CYS A 90 -7.88 3.60 1.69
C CYS A 90 -6.40 3.24 1.75
N GLN A 91 -6.00 2.21 2.53
CA GLN A 91 -4.63 1.72 2.56
C GLN A 91 -4.18 1.18 1.19
N TRP A 92 -5.06 0.39 0.54
CA TRP A 92 -4.79 -0.14 -0.79
C TRP A 92 -4.65 0.98 -1.83
N ARG A 93 -5.60 1.92 -1.90
CA ARG A 93 -5.54 3.07 -2.82
C ARG A 93 -4.29 3.91 -2.59
N LYS A 94 -3.97 4.23 -1.34
CA LYS A 94 -2.75 4.95 -0.97
C LYS A 94 -1.48 4.22 -1.44
N SER A 95 -1.44 2.90 -1.26
CA SER A 95 -0.33 2.07 -1.77
C SER A 95 -0.19 2.17 -3.30
N LEU A 96 -1.31 2.11 -4.04
CA LEU A 96 -1.30 2.26 -5.49
C LEU A 96 -0.82 3.66 -5.92
N MET A 97 -1.26 4.72 -5.24
CA MET A 97 -0.84 6.10 -5.55
C MET A 97 0.65 6.31 -5.29
N TRP A 98 1.18 5.81 -4.17
CA TRP A 98 2.62 5.87 -3.90
C TRP A 98 3.45 5.13 -4.96
N ARG A 99 2.99 3.95 -5.39
CA ARG A 99 3.64 3.19 -6.47
C ARG A 99 3.60 3.96 -7.79
N ALA A 100 2.47 4.53 -8.14
CA ALA A 100 2.31 5.31 -9.36
C ALA A 100 3.23 6.55 -9.36
N ARG A 101 3.27 7.31 -8.26
CA ARG A 101 4.18 8.46 -8.07
C ARG A 101 5.64 8.04 -8.24
N PHE A 102 6.04 6.96 -7.58
CA PHE A 102 7.42 6.49 -7.64
C PHE A 102 7.79 6.00 -9.05
N LEU A 103 6.92 5.20 -9.68
CA LEU A 103 7.16 4.69 -11.02
C LEU A 103 7.21 5.79 -12.08
N ARG A 104 6.47 6.88 -11.90
CA ARG A 104 6.50 8.04 -12.81
C ARG A 104 7.85 8.73 -12.82
N VAL A 105 8.49 8.92 -11.67
CA VAL A 105 9.77 9.62 -11.58
C VAL A 105 10.96 8.74 -11.94
N MET A 106 10.81 7.41 -11.90
CA MET A 106 11.92 6.47 -12.14
C MET A 106 12.61 6.63 -13.49
N PRO A 107 11.93 6.89 -14.62
CA PRO A 107 12.64 7.15 -15.90
C PRO A 107 13.63 8.31 -15.82
N ALA A 108 13.25 9.42 -15.19
CA ALA A 108 14.14 10.58 -15.00
C ALA A 108 15.30 10.24 -14.05
N VAL A 109 15.04 9.52 -12.96
CA VAL A 109 16.08 9.05 -12.02
C VAL A 109 17.08 8.13 -12.73
N LEU A 110 16.60 7.17 -13.55
CA LEU A 110 17.45 6.24 -14.28
C LEU A 110 18.28 6.95 -15.36
N ALA A 111 17.72 7.95 -16.03
CA ALA A 111 18.45 8.77 -17.01
C ALA A 111 19.55 9.61 -16.35
N ALA A 112 19.27 10.23 -15.22
CA ALA A 112 20.24 11.04 -14.46
C ALA A 112 21.33 10.18 -13.78
N HIS A 113 21.03 8.94 -13.45
CA HIS A 113 21.92 8.03 -12.71
C HIS A 113 22.00 6.63 -13.36
N PRO A 114 22.49 6.51 -14.61
CA PRO A 114 22.41 5.28 -15.40
C PRO A 114 23.27 4.12 -14.83
N SER A 115 24.27 4.45 -14.03
CA SER A 115 25.14 3.45 -13.37
C SER A 115 24.65 3.01 -11.99
N ALA A 116 23.63 3.66 -11.43
CA ALA A 116 23.12 3.34 -10.11
C ALA A 116 22.63 1.89 -10.01
N ARG A 117 22.73 1.33 -8.80
CA ARG A 117 22.23 0.00 -8.45
C ARG A 117 21.23 0.13 -7.33
N TYR A 118 20.43 -0.89 -7.16
CA TYR A 118 19.35 -0.87 -6.17
C TYR A 118 19.43 -2.09 -5.25
N LEU A 119 19.16 -1.86 -3.97
CA LEU A 119 19.08 -2.89 -2.94
C LEU A 119 17.68 -2.84 -2.30
N PHE A 120 17.11 -3.99 -2.07
CA PHE A 120 15.92 -4.13 -1.23
C PHE A 120 16.38 -4.62 0.14
N LEU A 121 16.13 -3.81 1.18
CA LEU A 121 16.59 -4.05 2.53
C LEU A 121 15.38 -4.13 3.46
N THR A 122 15.29 -5.20 4.26
CA THR A 122 14.32 -5.32 5.36
C THR A 122 15.04 -5.22 6.69
N LEU A 123 14.63 -4.28 7.52
CA LEU A 123 15.19 -4.04 8.85
C LEU A 123 14.14 -4.36 9.90
N THR A 124 14.45 -5.33 10.76
CA THR A 124 13.51 -5.77 11.81
C THR A 124 13.98 -5.39 13.21
N ILE A 125 13.07 -5.52 14.15
CA ILE A 125 13.30 -5.47 15.59
C ILE A 125 12.55 -6.64 16.22
N ARG A 126 12.87 -6.99 17.48
CA ARG A 126 12.10 -7.99 18.22
C ARG A 126 10.62 -7.59 18.27
N ASN A 127 9.73 -8.59 18.22
CA ASN A 127 8.31 -8.37 18.44
C ASN A 127 8.06 -7.65 19.77
N CYS A 128 6.97 -6.93 19.83
CA CYS A 128 6.56 -6.23 21.03
C CYS A 128 5.07 -6.43 21.31
N PRO A 129 4.65 -6.33 22.58
CA PRO A 129 3.25 -6.18 22.92
C PRO A 129 2.63 -5.03 22.11
N VAL A 130 1.43 -5.21 21.56
CA VAL A 130 0.81 -4.18 20.69
C VAL A 130 0.64 -2.83 21.41
N LYS A 131 0.52 -2.82 22.74
CA LYS A 131 0.45 -1.60 23.56
C LYS A 131 1.76 -0.79 23.56
N GLU A 132 2.88 -1.43 23.26
CA GLU A 132 4.22 -0.81 23.19
C GLU A 132 4.62 -0.45 21.75
N LEU A 133 3.77 -0.73 20.78
CA LEU A 133 4.06 -0.58 19.35
C LEU A 133 4.53 0.85 19.00
N ARG A 134 3.90 1.89 19.56
CA ARG A 134 4.26 3.28 19.29
C ARG A 134 5.69 3.59 19.74
N GLU A 135 6.08 3.16 20.93
CA GLU A 135 7.43 3.39 21.45
C GLU A 135 8.46 2.58 20.66
N THR A 136 8.13 1.35 20.28
CA THR A 136 8.96 0.53 19.39
C THR A 136 9.15 1.20 18.03
N ILE A 137 8.11 1.80 17.45
CA ILE A 137 8.21 2.56 16.19
C ILE A 137 9.07 3.82 16.37
N LYS A 138 8.97 4.51 17.50
CA LYS A 138 9.86 5.65 17.80
C LYS A 138 11.32 5.21 17.85
N LEU A 139 11.61 4.08 18.50
CA LEU A 139 12.96 3.48 18.54
C LEU A 139 13.44 3.15 17.11
N LEU A 140 12.61 2.49 16.29
CA LEU A 140 12.92 2.18 14.90
C LEU A 140 13.25 3.45 14.08
N ASN A 141 12.44 4.50 14.21
CA ASN A 141 12.67 5.77 13.52
C ASN A 141 13.97 6.46 13.96
N ALA A 142 14.24 6.47 15.27
CA ALA A 142 15.49 7.02 15.81
C ALA A 142 16.71 6.21 15.33
N SER A 143 16.58 4.90 15.23
CA SER A 143 17.63 4.00 14.75
C SER A 143 17.87 4.18 13.25
N TRP A 144 16.80 4.33 12.46
CA TRP A 144 16.91 4.68 11.04
C TRP A 144 17.66 6.02 10.87
N LYS A 145 17.32 7.06 11.66
CA LYS A 145 18.03 8.34 11.60
C LYS A 145 19.52 8.18 11.92
N ARG A 146 19.87 7.34 12.91
CA ARG A 146 21.29 7.02 13.21
C ARG A 146 21.96 6.33 12.03
N LEU A 147 21.29 5.35 11.40
CA LEU A 147 21.81 4.61 10.25
C LEU A 147 22.10 5.52 9.06
N VAL A 148 21.14 6.35 8.64
CA VAL A 148 21.28 7.20 7.43
C VAL A 148 22.27 8.37 7.63
N ASN A 149 22.56 8.73 8.88
CA ASN A 149 23.54 9.78 9.21
C ASN A 149 24.97 9.24 9.35
N ARG A 150 25.20 7.96 9.19
CA ARG A 150 26.54 7.39 9.21
C ARG A 150 27.32 7.76 7.96
N LYS A 151 28.62 7.98 8.10
CA LYS A 151 29.52 8.27 6.94
C LYS A 151 29.63 7.08 5.99
N ASP A 152 29.48 5.86 6.51
CA ASP A 152 29.55 4.60 5.78
C ASP A 152 28.18 4.11 5.26
N PHE A 153 27.12 4.90 5.41
CA PHE A 153 25.82 4.56 4.82
C PHE A 153 25.87 4.63 3.30
N PRO A 154 25.66 3.52 2.57
CA PRO A 154 26.00 3.44 1.16
C PRO A 154 24.96 4.08 0.22
N ALA A 155 23.75 4.35 0.68
CA ALA A 155 22.69 4.81 -0.19
C ALA A 155 22.77 6.30 -0.48
N ILE A 156 22.68 6.64 -1.76
CA ILE A 156 22.56 8.03 -2.26
C ILE A 156 21.11 8.49 -2.35
N GLY A 157 20.15 7.56 -2.32
CA GLY A 157 18.73 7.79 -2.26
C GLY A 157 18.01 6.60 -1.65
N PHE A 158 16.90 6.84 -0.98
CA PHE A 158 16.10 5.77 -0.38
C PHE A 158 14.62 6.11 -0.32
N VAL A 159 13.79 5.08 -0.38
CA VAL A 159 12.43 5.10 0.13
C VAL A 159 12.29 4.00 1.17
N ARG A 160 11.67 4.32 2.29
CA ARG A 160 11.44 3.41 3.42
C ARG A 160 9.97 3.42 3.79
N ALA A 161 9.39 2.23 3.96
CA ALA A 161 8.03 2.07 4.45
C ALA A 161 8.00 1.24 5.74
N LEU A 162 7.14 1.64 6.67
CA LEU A 162 6.82 0.90 7.88
C LEU A 162 5.72 -0.10 7.58
N GLU A 163 5.97 -1.37 7.85
CA GLU A 163 4.95 -2.42 7.93
C GLU A 163 4.85 -2.92 9.37
N VAL A 164 3.64 -3.23 9.80
CA VAL A 164 3.36 -3.87 11.08
C VAL A 164 2.55 -5.13 10.81
N THR A 165 3.07 -6.27 11.18
CA THR A 165 2.36 -7.55 11.11
C THR A 165 2.05 -8.06 12.51
N ARG A 166 1.00 -8.87 12.63
CA ARG A 166 0.63 -9.55 13.87
C ARG A 166 1.23 -10.95 13.87
N ASN A 167 1.89 -11.32 14.96
CA ASN A 167 2.25 -12.72 15.18
C ASN A 167 0.96 -13.51 15.51
N PRO A 168 0.58 -14.53 14.73
CA PRO A 168 -0.68 -15.24 14.93
C PRO A 168 -0.70 -16.05 16.24
N GLU A 169 0.46 -16.47 16.74
CA GLU A 169 0.57 -17.32 17.93
C GLU A 169 0.57 -16.48 19.22
N THR A 170 1.38 -15.41 19.26
CA THR A 170 1.55 -14.59 20.48
C THR A 170 0.66 -13.36 20.50
N GLY A 171 0.10 -12.93 19.37
CA GLY A 171 -0.62 -11.66 19.22
C GLY A 171 0.28 -10.42 19.23
N GLU A 172 1.59 -10.59 19.36
CA GLU A 172 2.54 -9.48 19.38
C GLU A 172 2.61 -8.78 18.02
N ALA A 173 2.95 -7.49 18.06
CA ALA A 173 3.22 -6.70 16.87
C ALA A 173 4.69 -6.88 16.43
N HIS A 174 4.89 -7.04 15.12
CA HIS A 174 6.20 -7.09 14.48
C HIS A 174 6.36 -5.90 13.54
N PRO A 175 6.79 -4.73 14.04
CA PRO A 175 7.09 -3.58 13.20
C PRO A 175 8.45 -3.76 12.52
N HIS A 176 8.50 -3.46 11.24
CA HIS A 176 9.74 -3.53 10.46
C HIS A 176 9.72 -2.54 9.30
N PHE A 177 10.89 -2.27 8.73
CA PHE A 177 11.03 -1.41 7.56
C PHE A 177 11.34 -2.21 6.32
N HIS A 178 10.63 -1.93 5.24
CA HIS A 178 11.02 -2.23 3.89
C HIS A 178 11.65 -1.00 3.26
N CYS A 179 12.85 -1.14 2.73
CA CYS A 179 13.62 -0.05 2.17
C CYS A 179 14.08 -0.39 0.75
N LEU A 180 13.85 0.50 -0.20
CA LEU A 180 14.54 0.51 -1.47
C LEU A 180 15.69 1.52 -1.37
N LEU A 181 16.91 1.06 -1.53
CA LEU A 181 18.13 1.85 -1.49
C LEU A 181 18.71 1.99 -2.88
N MET A 182 19.06 3.21 -3.27
CA MET A 182 19.83 3.51 -4.46
C MET A 182 21.29 3.70 -4.08
N VAL A 183 22.21 2.93 -4.65
CA VAL A 183 23.63 2.92 -4.31
C VAL A 183 24.50 3.18 -5.55
N ARG A 184 25.71 3.67 -5.33
CA ARG A 184 26.72 3.79 -6.40
C ARG A 184 27.25 2.40 -6.78
N PRO A 185 27.80 2.22 -8.02
CA PRO A 185 28.43 0.97 -8.41
C PRO A 185 29.57 0.53 -7.50
N SER A 186 30.30 1.47 -6.89
CA SER A 186 31.39 1.21 -5.95
C SER A 186 30.95 0.41 -4.70
N TYR A 187 29.66 0.39 -4.40
CA TYR A 187 29.13 -0.50 -3.35
C TYR A 187 29.50 -1.97 -3.59
N PHE A 188 29.54 -2.41 -4.83
CA PHE A 188 29.82 -3.81 -5.19
C PHE A 188 31.31 -4.13 -5.34
N SER A 189 32.19 -3.15 -5.18
CA SER A 189 33.66 -3.34 -5.26
C SER A 189 34.34 -3.02 -3.92
N THR A 190 34.32 -1.76 -3.52
CA THR A 190 35.05 -1.27 -2.35
C THR A 190 34.16 -1.02 -1.12
N GLY A 191 32.85 -0.94 -1.30
CA GLY A 191 31.89 -0.59 -0.26
C GLY A 191 30.90 -1.70 0.07
N TYR A 192 31.18 -2.96 -0.30
CA TYR A 192 30.24 -4.06 -0.10
C TYR A 192 30.05 -4.35 1.39
N ILE A 193 28.81 -4.37 1.81
CA ILE A 193 28.40 -4.73 3.18
C ILE A 193 27.65 -6.06 3.11
N THR A 194 28.17 -7.06 3.79
CA THR A 194 27.56 -8.40 3.88
C THR A 194 26.25 -8.34 4.69
N LYS A 195 25.45 -9.39 4.60
CA LYS A 195 24.22 -9.50 5.40
C LYS A 195 24.50 -9.47 6.91
N VAL A 196 25.62 -10.06 7.34
CA VAL A 196 26.06 -10.08 8.74
C VAL A 196 26.43 -8.67 9.19
N GLU A 197 27.26 -7.97 8.43
CA GLU A 197 27.65 -6.58 8.72
C GLU A 197 26.43 -5.64 8.72
N TRP A 198 25.47 -5.83 7.82
CA TRP A 198 24.19 -5.09 7.86
C TRP A 198 23.42 -5.34 9.17
N ALA A 199 23.39 -6.59 9.66
CA ALA A 199 22.73 -6.92 10.93
C ALA A 199 23.44 -6.27 12.12
N GLU A 200 24.78 -6.34 12.19
CA GLU A 200 25.59 -5.69 13.22
C GLU A 200 25.45 -4.17 13.20
N LEU A 201 25.48 -3.58 12.00
CA LEU A 201 25.28 -2.16 11.79
C LEU A 201 23.89 -1.73 12.28
N TRP A 202 22.85 -2.49 11.93
CA TRP A 202 21.49 -2.21 12.37
C TRP A 202 21.32 -2.38 13.87
N GLN A 203 21.88 -3.44 14.46
CA GLN A 203 21.89 -3.68 15.90
C GLN A 203 22.56 -2.52 16.66
N SER A 204 23.70 -2.04 16.17
CA SER A 204 24.39 -0.90 16.78
C SER A 204 23.53 0.39 16.71
N CYS A 205 22.80 0.59 15.62
CA CYS A 205 21.87 1.70 15.48
C CYS A 205 20.65 1.57 16.41
N LEU A 206 20.14 0.37 16.62
CA LEU A 206 19.06 0.09 17.58
C LEU A 206 19.52 0.26 19.03
N LYS A 207 20.82 0.10 19.33
CA LYS A 207 21.39 0.09 20.67
C LYS A 207 20.80 -1.02 21.54
N VAL A 208 20.64 -2.21 20.98
CA VAL A 208 20.09 -3.39 21.67
C VAL A 208 21.18 -4.45 21.86
N ASN A 209 21.01 -5.31 22.87
CA ASN A 209 21.96 -6.36 23.25
C ASN A 209 21.58 -7.76 22.73
N TYR A 210 20.63 -7.82 21.77
CA TYR A 210 20.20 -9.07 21.14
C TYR A 210 20.42 -9.02 19.61
N SER A 211 20.59 -10.18 19.01
CA SER A 211 20.75 -10.31 17.56
C SER A 211 19.49 -9.89 16.83
N VAL A 212 19.67 -9.11 15.78
CA VAL A 212 18.58 -8.65 14.91
C VAL A 212 18.63 -9.32 13.55
N SER A 213 17.49 -9.50 12.93
CA SER A 213 17.41 -10.03 11.57
C SER A 213 17.36 -8.89 10.54
N VAL A 214 18.15 -9.07 9.49
CA VAL A 214 18.16 -8.20 8.31
C VAL A 214 18.05 -9.09 7.07
N ASP A 215 17.26 -8.69 6.09
CA ASP A 215 17.29 -9.32 4.77
C ASP A 215 17.68 -8.27 3.74
N ILE A 216 18.63 -8.62 2.87
CA ILE A 216 19.13 -7.72 1.83
C ILE A 216 19.22 -8.46 0.50
N LYS A 217 18.69 -7.84 -0.55
CA LYS A 217 18.69 -8.40 -1.91
C LYS A 217 19.11 -7.34 -2.91
N VAL A 218 19.95 -7.73 -3.85
CA VAL A 218 20.27 -6.90 -5.00
C VAL A 218 19.08 -6.91 -5.95
N VAL A 219 18.60 -5.72 -6.27
CA VAL A 219 17.48 -5.54 -7.21
C VAL A 219 18.04 -5.49 -8.63
N LYS A 220 17.61 -6.42 -9.47
CA LYS A 220 17.98 -6.45 -10.89
C LYS A 220 17.09 -5.45 -11.65
N ALA A 221 17.61 -4.25 -11.88
CA ALA A 221 16.96 -3.28 -12.76
C ALA A 221 17.40 -3.51 -14.21
N ARG A 222 16.46 -3.57 -15.16
CA ARG A 222 16.76 -3.51 -16.59
C ARG A 222 16.87 -2.04 -17.02
N LYS A 223 17.66 -1.75 -18.07
CA LYS A 223 17.88 -0.39 -18.60
C LYS A 223 16.58 0.30 -19.07
N GLU A 224 15.53 -0.47 -19.35
CA GLU A 224 14.23 0.03 -19.75
C GLU A 224 13.17 -0.53 -18.81
N LEU A 225 12.36 0.34 -18.20
CA LEU A 225 11.17 -0.05 -17.44
C LEU A 225 10.11 -0.58 -18.41
N LYS A 226 10.13 -1.86 -18.71
CA LYS A 226 9.04 -2.48 -19.48
C LYS A 226 7.81 -2.64 -18.60
N ALA A 227 6.68 -2.13 -19.07
CA ALA A 227 5.40 -2.02 -18.37
C ALA A 227 4.73 -3.34 -17.94
N LYS A 228 5.35 -4.48 -18.16
CA LYS A 228 4.82 -5.80 -17.79
C LYS A 228 5.70 -6.49 -16.75
N GLY A 229 5.41 -6.28 -15.48
CA GLY A 229 5.52 -7.22 -14.34
C GLY A 229 6.85 -7.97 -14.07
N ALA A 230 7.84 -7.91 -14.94
CA ALA A 230 9.04 -8.74 -14.90
C ALA A 230 10.32 -7.97 -14.51
N ASP A 231 10.22 -6.66 -14.19
CA ASP A 231 11.37 -5.88 -13.75
C ASP A 231 11.51 -5.97 -12.23
N GLY A 232 12.64 -6.46 -11.76
CA GLY A 232 12.94 -6.56 -10.33
C GLY A 232 12.84 -5.22 -9.59
N LEU A 233 13.07 -4.08 -10.27
CA LEU A 233 12.93 -2.76 -9.68
C LEU A 233 11.45 -2.41 -9.43
N VAL A 234 10.57 -2.66 -10.40
CA VAL A 234 9.13 -2.47 -10.23
C VAL A 234 8.61 -3.35 -9.08
N GLN A 235 9.06 -4.59 -9.02
CA GLN A 235 8.71 -5.52 -7.95
C GLN A 235 9.17 -5.01 -6.57
N ALA A 236 10.40 -4.52 -6.46
CA ALA A 236 10.95 -3.97 -5.23
C ALA A 236 10.21 -2.69 -4.80
N ILE A 237 9.85 -1.81 -5.73
CA ILE A 237 8.99 -0.64 -5.48
C ILE A 237 7.62 -1.08 -4.94
N CYS A 238 7.00 -2.06 -5.60
CA CYS A 238 5.69 -2.57 -5.19
C CYS A 238 5.73 -3.21 -3.80
N GLU A 239 6.80 -3.93 -3.47
CA GLU A 239 6.96 -4.54 -2.15
C GLU A 239 7.27 -3.50 -1.08
N THR A 240 8.11 -2.51 -1.38
CA THR A 240 8.41 -1.42 -0.44
C THR A 240 7.16 -0.60 -0.12
N LEU A 241 6.35 -0.29 -1.13
CA LEU A 241 5.20 0.63 -1.03
C LEU A 241 3.85 -0.10 -0.86
N LYS A 242 3.84 -1.30 -0.32
CA LYS A 242 2.60 -1.97 0.08
C LYS A 242 1.98 -1.31 1.31
N TYR A 243 0.77 -1.75 1.70
CA TYR A 243 0.07 -1.18 2.86
C TYR A 243 0.81 -1.46 4.16
N SER A 244 0.58 -0.60 5.17
CA SER A 244 1.31 -0.64 6.45
C SER A 244 0.85 -1.73 7.41
N VAL A 245 -0.37 -2.25 7.27
CA VAL A 245 -0.94 -3.34 8.09
C VAL A 245 -1.78 -4.25 7.20
N LYS A 246 -1.61 -5.56 7.34
CA LYS A 246 -2.41 -6.53 6.58
C LYS A 246 -3.87 -6.52 7.02
N GLU A 247 -4.79 -6.63 6.06
CA GLU A 247 -6.22 -6.70 6.33
C GLU A 247 -6.59 -7.89 7.23
N SER A 248 -5.97 -9.05 6.99
CA SER A 248 -6.16 -10.25 7.80
C SER A 248 -5.84 -10.02 9.28
N ASP A 249 -4.78 -9.27 9.56
CA ASP A 249 -4.33 -8.99 10.92
C ASP A 249 -5.30 -8.05 11.64
N LEU A 250 -5.90 -7.10 10.90
CA LEU A 250 -6.88 -6.16 11.43
C LEU A 250 -8.21 -6.81 11.83
N ILE A 251 -8.61 -7.85 11.11
CA ILE A 251 -9.91 -8.50 11.34
C ILE A 251 -9.82 -9.77 12.19
N ALA A 252 -8.61 -10.24 12.49
CA ALA A 252 -8.39 -11.48 13.24
C ALA A 252 -8.69 -11.34 14.74
N ASP A 253 -8.49 -10.16 15.31
CA ASP A 253 -8.56 -9.93 16.76
C ASP A 253 -9.02 -8.50 17.04
N ILE A 254 -10.15 -8.38 17.76
CA ILE A 254 -10.77 -7.09 18.03
C ILE A 254 -9.96 -6.24 19.03
N GLY A 255 -9.34 -6.85 20.02
CA GLY A 255 -8.48 -6.17 20.99
C GLY A 255 -7.20 -5.67 20.35
N TRP A 256 -6.64 -6.45 19.44
CA TRP A 256 -5.49 -6.04 18.64
C TRP A 256 -5.85 -4.87 17.71
N LEU A 257 -7.02 -4.92 17.06
CA LEU A 257 -7.50 -3.82 16.23
C LEU A 257 -7.64 -2.52 17.03
N GLU A 258 -8.26 -2.59 18.21
CA GLU A 258 -8.42 -1.43 19.08
C GLU A 258 -7.07 -0.80 19.40
N GLU A 259 -6.14 -1.63 19.85
CA GLU A 259 -4.84 -1.14 20.29
C GLU A 259 -3.99 -0.63 19.11
N VAL A 260 -3.91 -1.36 17.99
CA VAL A 260 -3.13 -0.90 16.84
C VAL A 260 -3.69 0.40 16.24
N THR A 261 -5.01 0.62 16.36
CA THR A 261 -5.64 1.88 15.95
C THR A 261 -5.12 3.06 16.77
N LYS A 262 -5.00 2.90 18.09
CA LYS A 262 -4.43 3.91 19.01
C LYS A 262 -2.94 4.13 18.72
N GLN A 263 -2.18 3.04 18.62
CA GLN A 263 -0.73 3.07 18.51
C GLN A 263 -0.25 3.68 17.19
N LEU A 264 -0.95 3.44 16.09
CA LEU A 264 -0.60 3.96 14.76
C LEU A 264 -1.19 5.35 14.45
N HIS A 265 -1.94 5.96 15.37
CA HIS A 265 -2.50 7.28 15.12
C HIS A 265 -1.40 8.32 14.84
N LYS A 266 -1.49 9.02 13.69
CA LYS A 266 -0.51 10.03 13.21
C LYS A 266 0.94 9.49 13.02
N VAL A 267 1.16 8.19 12.96
CA VAL A 267 2.47 7.63 12.63
C VAL A 267 2.70 7.72 11.12
N ARG A 268 3.81 8.32 10.67
CA ARG A 268 4.20 8.34 9.26
C ARG A 268 4.65 6.94 8.82
N SER A 269 4.08 6.42 7.73
CA SER A 269 4.44 5.09 7.22
C SER A 269 5.58 5.12 6.22
N ILE A 270 5.69 6.16 5.39
CA ILE A 270 6.64 6.26 4.28
C ILE A 270 7.56 7.44 4.54
N ALA A 271 8.85 7.26 4.25
CA ALA A 271 9.85 8.30 4.23
C ALA A 271 10.73 8.18 2.98
N VAL A 272 11.03 9.32 2.37
CA VAL A 272 11.89 9.45 1.20
C VAL A 272 13.14 10.22 1.59
N GLY A 273 14.30 9.87 1.03
CA GLY A 273 15.55 10.57 1.35
C GLY A 273 16.60 10.53 0.24
N GLY A 274 17.62 11.33 0.41
CA GLY A 274 18.68 11.51 -0.60
C GLY A 274 18.11 12.01 -1.92
N ILE A 275 18.67 11.56 -3.02
CA ILE A 275 18.28 11.96 -4.38
C ILE A 275 16.78 11.86 -4.66
N PHE A 276 16.09 10.87 -4.07
CA PHE A 276 14.66 10.75 -4.32
C PHE A 276 13.82 11.94 -3.82
N LYS A 277 14.33 12.74 -2.89
CA LYS A 277 13.63 13.97 -2.44
C LYS A 277 13.54 15.04 -3.53
N ASP A 278 14.45 15.02 -4.48
CA ASP A 278 14.47 15.98 -5.59
C ASP A 278 13.34 15.69 -6.59
N TYR A 279 12.78 14.48 -6.54
CA TYR A 279 11.73 13.99 -7.45
C TYR A 279 10.39 13.75 -6.77
N LEU A 280 10.36 13.53 -5.45
CA LEU A 280 9.17 13.08 -4.72
C LEU A 280 8.94 13.92 -3.46
N SER A 281 7.73 14.45 -3.29
CA SER A 281 7.27 14.96 -2.00
C SER A 281 7.08 13.80 -1.01
N GLU A 282 7.39 14.06 0.27
CA GLU A 282 7.14 13.10 1.36
C GLU A 282 5.68 13.05 1.81
N ASP A 283 4.83 13.94 1.28
CA ASP A 283 3.44 14.02 1.68
C ASP A 283 2.63 12.84 1.17
N ASP A 284 1.70 12.39 1.99
CA ASP A 284 0.76 11.35 1.57
C ASP A 284 -0.11 11.85 0.41
N PRO A 285 -0.42 10.99 -0.56
CA PRO A 285 -1.32 11.35 -1.63
C PRO A 285 -2.66 11.83 -1.08
N GLU A 286 -3.05 13.05 -1.39
CA GLU A 286 -4.36 13.59 -1.03
C GLU A 286 -5.44 13.03 -1.95
N ASP A 287 -5.15 12.95 -3.23
CA ASP A 287 -6.01 12.35 -4.24
C ASP A 287 -5.78 10.84 -4.33
N LEU A 288 -6.74 10.06 -3.88
CA LEU A 288 -6.74 8.60 -3.97
C LEU A 288 -7.41 8.07 -5.25
N ILE A 289 -7.86 8.95 -6.13
CA ILE A 289 -8.46 8.61 -7.43
C ILE A 289 -7.39 8.62 -8.51
N HIS A 290 -6.78 9.76 -8.74
CA HIS A 290 -5.85 10.00 -9.84
C HIS A 290 -4.38 9.99 -9.38
N GLY A 291 -4.12 10.22 -8.09
CA GLY A 291 -2.78 10.48 -7.57
C GLY A 291 -2.25 11.81 -8.12
N ASP A 292 -0.94 11.86 -8.44
CA ASP A 292 -0.34 12.99 -9.14
C ASP A 292 -0.33 12.78 -10.67
N ILE A 293 -1.23 11.97 -11.20
CA ILE A 293 -1.42 11.83 -12.64
C ILE A 293 -2.16 13.07 -13.10
N ASP A 294 -1.64 13.75 -14.12
CA ASP A 294 -2.32 14.89 -14.71
C ASP A 294 -3.78 14.54 -14.99
N PRO A 295 -4.71 15.44 -14.61
CA PRO A 295 -6.12 15.22 -14.91
C PRO A 295 -6.25 14.88 -16.38
N ASP A 296 -6.77 13.70 -16.68
CA ASP A 296 -7.06 13.33 -18.06
C ASP A 296 -8.37 14.00 -18.42
N GLU A 297 -8.30 15.24 -18.93
CA GLU A 297 -9.46 16.04 -19.31
C GLU A 297 -10.41 15.28 -20.26
N SER A 298 -9.87 14.30 -21.01
CA SER A 298 -10.69 13.45 -21.86
C SER A 298 -11.70 12.60 -21.07
N LEU A 299 -11.46 12.37 -19.76
CA LEU A 299 -12.35 11.58 -18.91
C LEU A 299 -13.60 12.37 -18.47
N GLU A 300 -13.57 13.70 -18.46
CA GLU A 300 -14.72 14.51 -18.05
C GLU A 300 -15.92 14.31 -19.00
N ASN A 301 -15.64 14.24 -20.29
CA ASN A 301 -16.65 14.06 -21.34
C ASN A 301 -16.89 12.59 -21.73
N ALA A 302 -16.13 11.65 -21.16
CA ALA A 302 -16.28 10.23 -21.46
C ALA A 302 -17.58 9.67 -20.87
N PRO A 303 -18.22 8.68 -21.53
CA PRO A 303 -19.34 7.96 -20.92
C PRO A 303 -18.94 7.34 -19.57
N LYS A 304 -19.84 7.42 -18.59
CA LYS A 304 -19.56 6.97 -17.23
C LYS A 304 -20.46 5.79 -16.85
N LEU A 305 -19.88 4.87 -16.09
CA LEU A 305 -20.59 3.75 -15.49
C LEU A 305 -20.49 3.85 -13.97
N ILE A 306 -21.62 3.74 -13.29
CA ILE A 306 -21.68 3.74 -11.83
C ILE A 306 -21.89 2.32 -11.35
N PHE A 307 -21.14 1.95 -10.31
CA PHE A 307 -21.23 0.65 -9.66
C PHE A 307 -21.52 0.85 -8.17
N ASP A 308 -22.57 0.21 -7.67
CA ASP A 308 -22.93 0.21 -6.26
C ASP A 308 -22.44 -1.06 -5.57
N TRP A 309 -21.99 -0.88 -4.32
CA TRP A 309 -21.57 -1.99 -3.50
C TRP A 309 -22.75 -2.77 -2.93
N SER A 310 -22.81 -4.05 -3.20
CA SER A 310 -23.76 -4.98 -2.56
C SER A 310 -23.11 -5.65 -1.34
N THR A 311 -23.60 -5.32 -0.16
CA THR A 311 -23.13 -5.94 1.11
C THR A 311 -23.49 -7.40 1.23
N ILE A 312 -24.54 -7.85 0.52
CA ILE A 312 -25.01 -9.24 0.52
C ILE A 312 -24.12 -10.09 -0.40
N ILE A 313 -23.95 -9.64 -1.66
CA ILE A 313 -23.21 -10.40 -2.69
C ILE A 313 -21.70 -10.15 -2.58
N LYS A 314 -21.29 -9.08 -1.88
CA LYS A 314 -19.88 -8.63 -1.73
C LYS A 314 -19.21 -8.36 -3.09
N ARG A 315 -19.93 -7.64 -3.95
CA ARG A 315 -19.47 -7.20 -5.28
C ARG A 315 -20.04 -5.84 -5.63
N TYR A 316 -19.35 -5.16 -6.54
CA TYR A 316 -19.85 -3.95 -7.18
C TYR A 316 -20.70 -4.32 -8.41
N GLY A 317 -21.98 -4.01 -8.36
CA GLY A 317 -22.91 -4.17 -9.48
C GLY A 317 -23.12 -2.86 -10.23
N LYS A 318 -23.21 -2.92 -11.56
CA LYS A 318 -23.56 -1.75 -12.37
C LYS A 318 -24.92 -1.24 -11.93
N ARG A 319 -25.00 0.08 -11.65
CA ARG A 319 -26.27 0.74 -11.36
C ARG A 319 -27.13 0.70 -12.63
N SER A 320 -28.38 0.25 -12.51
CA SER A 320 -29.36 0.40 -13.60
C SER A 320 -29.64 1.87 -13.82
N GLU A 321 -29.74 2.29 -15.05
CA GLU A 321 -30.28 3.61 -15.37
C GLU A 321 -31.75 3.65 -14.92
N PRO A 322 -32.21 4.76 -14.34
CA PRO A 322 -33.60 4.88 -13.89
C PRO A 322 -34.60 4.79 -15.03
#